data_8f3090720a2f22a74aefb0a053cc8ecd
#
_entry.id   8f3090720a2f22a74aefb0a053cc8ecd
#
_cell.length_a   1.000
_cell.length_b   1.000
_cell.length_c   1.000
_cell.angle_alpha   90.00
_cell.angle_beta   90.00
_cell.angle_gamma   90.00
#
_symmetry.space_group_name_H-M   'P 1'
#
loop_
_entity.id
_entity.type
_entity.pdbx_description
1 polymer ?
#
loop_
_entity_poly.entity_id
_entity_poly.type
_entity_poly.pdbx_seq_one_letter_code
_entity_poly.pdbx_strand_id
1 'polypeptide(L)'
;NPFRLAGMAEAVTRLRSALRDGETIAIYGDYDADGVTAVALMRQTLEALGGRVLCYVPHRVREGYGVHEQALMSLADQGARVVVTVDCGIRSGEEIAAAQRRGMDVIITDHHALPEDLPQALAVINPHRPDCRYGFTGLAGVGLAFKLAQGLLRVQSQVGSSSVIDEEALLDLVALGTVADVVPLVGENRTLVAKGLARLRRTPRPGLAALLTAMAV
;
A
#
# COMPACT_ATOMS: atom_id res chain seq x y z
N ASN A 1 5.04 -15.93 1.41
CA ASN A 1 3.84 -15.99 0.57
C ASN A 1 2.84 -14.94 1.04
N PRO A 2 2.47 -13.92 0.20
CA PRO A 2 1.59 -12.82 0.61
C PRO A 2 0.20 -13.31 1.05
N PHE A 3 -0.33 -14.38 0.46
CA PHE A 3 -1.64 -14.93 0.81
C PHE A 3 -1.75 -15.58 2.21
N ARG A 4 -0.68 -15.53 3.00
CA ARG A 4 -0.75 -15.89 4.43
C ARG A 4 -1.11 -14.69 5.32
N LEU A 5 -1.07 -13.46 4.77
CA LEU A 5 -1.65 -12.29 5.43
C LEU A 5 -3.17 -12.37 5.38
N ALA A 6 -3.81 -12.22 6.52
CA ALA A 6 -5.27 -12.16 6.60
C ALA A 6 -5.79 -10.98 5.77
N GLY A 7 -6.93 -11.14 5.09
CA GLY A 7 -7.51 -10.13 4.20
C GLY A 7 -6.86 -10.02 2.81
N MET A 8 -5.74 -10.70 2.57
CA MET A 8 -5.01 -10.58 1.30
C MET A 8 -5.80 -11.15 0.11
N ALA A 9 -6.47 -12.28 0.28
CA ALA A 9 -7.21 -12.91 -0.80
C ALA A 9 -8.41 -12.06 -1.25
N GLU A 10 -9.14 -11.49 -0.30
CA GLU A 10 -10.27 -10.60 -0.49
C GLU A 10 -9.82 -9.31 -1.20
N ALA A 11 -8.73 -8.69 -0.70
CA ALA A 11 -8.15 -7.49 -1.29
C ALA A 11 -7.73 -7.70 -2.75
N VAL A 12 -6.99 -8.77 -3.02
CA VAL A 12 -6.53 -9.11 -4.38
C VAL A 12 -7.72 -9.39 -5.29
N THR A 13 -8.73 -10.12 -4.82
CA THR A 13 -9.94 -10.42 -5.59
C THR A 13 -10.68 -9.14 -5.96
N ARG A 14 -10.89 -8.24 -5.00
CA ARG A 14 -11.61 -6.98 -5.24
C ARG A 14 -10.85 -6.05 -6.19
N LEU A 15 -9.55 -5.90 -6.00
CA LEU A 15 -8.72 -5.06 -6.87
C LEU A 15 -8.68 -5.60 -8.31
N ARG A 16 -8.61 -6.91 -8.48
CA ARG A 16 -8.68 -7.52 -9.82
C ARG A 16 -10.02 -7.29 -10.49
N SER A 17 -11.13 -7.34 -9.75
CA SER A 17 -12.44 -6.97 -10.28
C SER A 17 -12.46 -5.51 -10.73
N ALA A 18 -11.96 -4.60 -9.89
CA ALA A 18 -11.88 -3.17 -10.20
C ALA A 18 -11.04 -2.91 -11.49
N LEU A 19 -9.88 -3.57 -11.61
CA LEU A 19 -9.02 -3.46 -12.79
C LEU A 19 -9.73 -3.96 -14.06
N ARG A 20 -10.38 -5.12 -13.98
CA ARG A 20 -11.12 -5.72 -15.11
C ARG A 20 -12.30 -4.84 -15.54
N ASP A 21 -13.02 -4.28 -14.57
CA ASP A 21 -14.25 -3.53 -14.81
C ASP A 21 -13.99 -2.03 -15.07
N GLY A 22 -12.70 -1.63 -15.07
CA GLY A 22 -12.25 -0.25 -15.34
C GLY A 22 -12.67 0.76 -14.28
N GLU A 23 -12.89 0.30 -13.04
CA GLU A 23 -13.22 1.16 -11.91
C GLU A 23 -12.05 2.02 -11.49
N THR A 24 -12.32 3.22 -10.99
CA THR A 24 -11.29 4.08 -10.42
C THR A 24 -10.93 3.61 -9.01
N ILE A 25 -9.65 3.37 -8.78
CA ILE A 25 -9.07 2.94 -7.49
C ILE A 25 -8.36 4.14 -6.87
N ALA A 26 -8.72 4.50 -5.65
CA ALA A 26 -8.00 5.51 -4.87
C ALA A 26 -6.97 4.83 -3.96
N ILE A 27 -5.77 5.38 -3.88
CA ILE A 27 -4.75 5.04 -2.90
C ILE A 27 -4.68 6.20 -1.91
N TYR A 28 -4.93 5.91 -0.66
CA TYR A 28 -4.86 6.87 0.44
C TYR A 28 -3.68 6.50 1.35
N GLY A 29 -2.65 7.33 1.42
CA GLY A 29 -1.45 7.05 2.22
C GLY A 29 -1.28 7.98 3.41
N ASP A 30 -0.26 7.68 4.23
CA ASP A 30 0.24 8.65 5.19
C ASP A 30 1.24 9.63 4.55
N TYR A 31 1.53 10.73 5.24
CA TYR A 31 2.39 11.84 4.79
C TYR A 31 3.88 11.62 5.07
N ASP A 32 4.26 10.58 5.77
CA ASP A 32 5.67 10.28 6.04
C ASP A 32 6.34 9.50 4.90
N ALA A 33 7.61 9.16 5.06
CA ALA A 33 8.35 8.49 4.01
C ALA A 33 7.86 7.05 3.75
N ASP A 34 7.33 6.35 4.77
CA ASP A 34 6.76 5.02 4.61
C ASP A 34 5.45 5.08 3.83
N GLY A 35 4.52 5.93 4.25
CA GLY A 35 3.25 6.13 3.56
C GLY A 35 3.43 6.62 2.12
N VAL A 36 4.28 7.63 1.89
CA VAL A 36 4.54 8.17 0.54
C VAL A 36 5.16 7.13 -0.39
N THR A 37 6.11 6.32 0.10
CA THR A 37 6.70 5.23 -0.70
C THR A 37 5.71 4.11 -0.97
N ALA A 38 4.82 3.80 -0.01
CA ALA A 38 3.74 2.85 -0.17
C ALA A 38 2.72 3.30 -1.23
N VAL A 39 2.33 4.59 -1.23
CA VAL A 39 1.49 5.19 -2.28
C VAL A 39 2.14 5.06 -3.65
N ALA A 40 3.41 5.47 -3.77
CA ALA A 40 4.14 5.41 -5.03
C ALA A 40 4.26 3.99 -5.57
N LEU A 41 4.51 3.01 -4.70
CA LEU A 41 4.60 1.59 -5.01
C LEU A 41 3.26 1.05 -5.54
N MET A 42 2.18 1.28 -4.80
CA MET A 42 0.84 0.80 -5.17
C MET A 42 0.35 1.47 -6.45
N ARG A 43 0.56 2.77 -6.62
CA ARG A 43 0.25 3.49 -7.85
C ARG A 43 0.91 2.83 -9.06
N GLN A 44 2.22 2.62 -9.02
CA GLN A 44 2.94 2.00 -10.13
C GLN A 44 2.45 0.60 -10.43
N THR A 45 2.17 -0.19 -9.38
CA THR A 45 1.65 -1.54 -9.54
C THR A 45 0.29 -1.54 -10.23
N LEU A 46 -0.64 -0.71 -9.76
CA LEU A 46 -2.00 -0.66 -10.30
C LEU A 46 -2.05 -0.05 -11.71
N GLU A 47 -1.27 1.01 -11.97
CA GLU A 47 -1.16 1.61 -13.32
C GLU A 47 -0.53 0.62 -14.31
N ALA A 48 0.50 -0.13 -13.91
CA ALA A 48 1.10 -1.18 -14.75
C ALA A 48 0.12 -2.34 -15.07
N LEU A 49 -0.86 -2.56 -14.19
CA LEU A 49 -1.95 -3.51 -14.41
C LEU A 49 -3.15 -2.90 -15.17
N GLY A 50 -3.02 -1.68 -15.71
CA GLY A 50 -4.05 -0.98 -16.49
C GLY A 50 -5.10 -0.25 -15.64
N GLY A 51 -4.87 -0.07 -14.35
CA GLY A 51 -5.80 0.59 -13.42
C GLY A 51 -5.88 2.11 -13.62
N ARG A 52 -7.07 2.66 -13.37
CA ARG A 52 -7.28 4.10 -13.20
C ARG A 52 -7.07 4.44 -11.73
N VAL A 53 -6.04 5.22 -11.44
CA VAL A 53 -5.59 5.43 -10.06
C VAL A 53 -5.67 6.91 -9.67
N LEU A 54 -6.28 7.18 -8.52
CA LEU A 54 -6.18 8.45 -7.80
C LEU A 54 -5.28 8.24 -6.59
N CYS A 55 -4.47 9.25 -6.26
CA CYS A 55 -3.64 9.21 -5.06
C CYS A 55 -3.98 10.37 -4.15
N TYR A 56 -4.02 10.11 -2.86
CA TYR A 56 -4.19 11.13 -1.83
C TYR A 56 -3.18 10.90 -0.70
N VAL A 57 -2.52 11.97 -0.32
CA VAL A 57 -1.63 12.03 0.85
C VAL A 57 -2.05 13.25 1.66
N PRO A 58 -2.44 13.11 2.94
CA PRO A 58 -2.89 14.22 3.74
C PRO A 58 -1.76 15.21 4.02
N HIS A 59 -2.12 16.46 4.20
CA HIS A 59 -1.15 17.49 4.53
C HIS A 59 -0.81 17.44 6.03
N ARG A 60 0.44 17.10 6.35
CA ARG A 60 0.92 16.86 7.72
C ARG A 60 0.47 17.90 8.75
N VAL A 61 0.50 19.19 8.41
CA VAL A 61 0.22 20.29 9.35
C VAL A 61 -1.26 20.69 9.38
N ARG A 62 -1.97 20.57 8.23
CA ARG A 62 -3.37 21.02 8.13
C ARG A 62 -4.38 19.94 8.47
N GLU A 63 -4.06 18.71 8.14
CA GLU A 63 -4.96 17.57 8.27
C GLU A 63 -4.51 16.61 9.39
N GLY A 64 -3.19 16.39 9.53
CA GLY A 64 -2.65 15.47 10.52
C GLY A 64 -2.65 14.03 10.03
N TYR A 65 -2.39 13.11 10.97
CA TYR A 65 -2.33 11.68 10.72
C TYR A 65 -3.71 11.05 10.60
N GLY A 66 -3.80 10.00 9.79
CA GLY A 66 -4.96 9.15 9.68
C GLY A 66 -5.82 9.41 8.45
N VAL A 67 -6.93 8.71 8.36
CA VAL A 67 -7.88 8.85 7.26
C VAL A 67 -8.89 9.94 7.59
N HIS A 68 -9.16 10.82 6.64
CA HIS A 68 -10.07 11.95 6.80
C HIS A 68 -11.32 11.77 5.93
N GLU A 69 -12.51 11.89 6.53
CA GLU A 69 -13.77 11.70 5.84
C GLU A 69 -13.91 12.63 4.63
N GLN A 70 -13.55 13.91 4.78
CA GLN A 70 -13.66 14.88 3.69
C GLN A 70 -12.80 14.50 2.47
N ALA A 71 -11.62 13.94 2.70
CA ALA A 71 -10.76 13.45 1.64
C ALA A 71 -11.35 12.22 0.93
N LEU A 72 -11.95 11.29 1.71
CA LEU A 72 -12.64 10.14 1.13
C LEU A 72 -13.86 10.57 0.31
N MET A 73 -14.63 11.56 0.79
CA MET A 73 -15.76 12.12 0.04
C MET A 73 -15.29 12.75 -1.28
N SER A 74 -14.19 13.52 -1.25
CA SER A 74 -13.61 14.09 -2.46
C SER A 74 -13.16 13.03 -3.46
N LEU A 75 -12.59 11.92 -3.00
CA LEU A 75 -12.20 10.80 -3.86
C LEU A 75 -13.44 10.10 -4.46
N ALA A 76 -14.53 9.94 -3.67
CA ALA A 76 -15.79 9.42 -4.17
C ALA A 76 -16.39 10.31 -5.26
N ASP A 77 -16.38 11.64 -5.08
CA ASP A 77 -16.86 12.61 -6.06
C ASP A 77 -16.04 12.61 -7.35
N GLN A 78 -14.75 12.24 -7.28
CA GLN A 78 -13.87 11.99 -8.43
C GLN A 78 -14.09 10.62 -9.08
N GLY A 79 -15.04 9.82 -8.58
CA GLY A 79 -15.43 8.54 -9.16
C GLY A 79 -14.72 7.32 -8.60
N ALA A 80 -13.99 7.44 -7.49
CA ALA A 80 -13.39 6.28 -6.82
C ALA A 80 -14.47 5.28 -6.37
N ARG A 81 -14.26 4.01 -6.66
CA ARG A 81 -15.11 2.88 -6.23
C ARG A 81 -14.42 1.98 -5.22
N VAL A 82 -13.11 1.96 -5.24
CA VAL A 82 -12.29 1.24 -4.28
C VAL A 82 -11.28 2.21 -3.68
N VAL A 83 -11.11 2.16 -2.36
CA VAL A 83 -10.04 2.86 -1.66
C VAL A 83 -9.11 1.83 -1.05
N VAL A 84 -7.82 1.96 -1.31
CA VAL A 84 -6.75 1.21 -0.64
C VAL A 84 -6.02 2.17 0.27
N THR A 85 -6.14 1.99 1.58
CA THR A 85 -5.27 2.74 2.50
C THR A 85 -3.93 2.04 2.64
N VAL A 86 -2.87 2.80 2.69
CA VAL A 86 -1.51 2.29 2.88
C VAL A 86 -0.85 3.04 4.03
N ASP A 87 -0.31 2.29 4.99
CA ASP A 87 0.34 2.81 6.19
C ASP A 87 -0.58 3.64 7.12
N CYS A 88 -1.88 3.45 6.99
CA CYS A 88 -2.89 4.09 7.82
C CYS A 88 -4.24 3.37 7.72
N GLY A 89 -5.20 3.79 8.56
CA GLY A 89 -6.60 3.37 8.46
C GLY A 89 -7.05 2.34 9.47
N ILE A 90 -6.14 1.67 10.19
CA ILE A 90 -6.53 0.62 11.15
C ILE A 90 -7.38 1.15 12.33
N ARG A 91 -7.35 2.46 12.57
CA ARG A 91 -8.11 3.13 13.64
C ARG A 91 -9.23 4.05 13.12
N SER A 92 -9.50 4.05 11.81
CA SER A 92 -10.41 4.99 11.15
C SER A 92 -11.78 4.36 10.85
N GLY A 93 -12.38 3.71 11.86
CA GLY A 93 -13.63 2.97 11.68
C GLY A 93 -14.81 3.82 11.18
N GLU A 94 -14.96 5.04 11.70
CA GLU A 94 -16.05 5.96 11.34
C GLU A 94 -15.89 6.48 9.91
N GLU A 95 -14.68 6.88 9.52
CA GLU A 95 -14.36 7.39 8.19
C GLU A 95 -14.54 6.29 7.13
N ILE A 96 -14.14 5.06 7.47
CA ILE A 96 -14.33 3.90 6.61
C ILE A 96 -15.82 3.59 6.42
N ALA A 97 -16.60 3.63 7.49
CA ALA A 97 -18.04 3.46 7.40
C ALA A 97 -18.70 4.58 6.57
N ALA A 98 -18.20 5.83 6.65
CA ALA A 98 -18.66 6.91 5.80
C ALA A 98 -18.35 6.67 4.32
N ALA A 99 -17.13 6.19 3.99
CA ALA A 99 -16.76 5.82 2.62
C ALA A 99 -17.68 4.72 2.06
N GLN A 100 -17.98 3.71 2.86
CA GLN A 100 -18.87 2.61 2.46
C GLN A 100 -20.30 3.09 2.22
N ARG A 101 -20.81 4.03 3.02
CA ARG A 101 -22.14 4.66 2.77
C ARG A 101 -22.20 5.41 1.44
N ARG A 102 -21.06 5.86 0.92
CA ARG A 102 -20.91 6.47 -0.42
C ARG A 102 -20.69 5.43 -1.53
N GLY A 103 -20.77 4.15 -1.21
CA GLY A 103 -20.64 3.06 -2.17
C GLY A 103 -19.20 2.75 -2.58
N MET A 104 -18.21 3.10 -1.76
CA MET A 104 -16.82 2.71 -1.94
C MET A 104 -16.50 1.45 -1.15
N ASP A 105 -15.81 0.50 -1.75
CA ASP A 105 -15.18 -0.58 -1.02
C ASP A 105 -13.83 -0.13 -0.46
N VAL A 106 -13.55 -0.47 0.80
CA VAL A 106 -12.31 -0.06 1.46
C VAL A 106 -11.45 -1.27 1.78
N ILE A 107 -10.18 -1.19 1.39
CA ILE A 107 -9.12 -2.15 1.70
C ILE A 107 -8.09 -1.42 2.55
N ILE A 108 -7.84 -1.93 3.77
CA ILE A 108 -6.85 -1.35 4.68
C ILE A 108 -5.56 -2.17 4.60
N THR A 109 -4.42 -1.50 4.37
CA THR A 109 -3.09 -2.07 4.62
C THR A 109 -2.38 -1.21 5.66
N ASP A 110 -2.15 -1.76 6.83
CA ASP A 110 -1.60 -1.01 7.96
C ASP A 110 -0.80 -1.93 8.88
N HIS A 111 0.29 -1.43 9.45
CA HIS A 111 1.16 -2.19 10.34
C HIS A 111 1.08 -1.71 11.80
N HIS A 112 0.36 -0.65 12.05
CA HIS A 112 0.18 -0.09 13.39
C HIS A 112 -0.60 -1.04 14.31
N ALA A 113 -0.48 -0.80 15.62
CA ALA A 113 -1.16 -1.58 16.65
C ALA A 113 -2.67 -1.57 16.45
N LEU A 114 -3.28 -2.75 16.59
CA LEU A 114 -4.71 -2.93 16.42
C LEU A 114 -5.51 -2.14 17.48
N PRO A 115 -6.66 -1.57 17.10
CA PRO A 115 -7.67 -1.12 18.05
C PRO A 115 -8.37 -2.32 18.70
N GLU A 116 -9.22 -2.07 19.68
CA GLU A 116 -10.07 -3.09 20.30
C GLU A 116 -11.03 -3.70 19.25
N ASP A 117 -11.68 -2.85 18.47
CA ASP A 117 -12.53 -3.25 17.35
C ASP A 117 -11.92 -2.84 16.02
N LEU A 118 -11.77 -3.81 15.12
CA LEU A 118 -11.26 -3.55 13.77
C LEU A 118 -12.30 -2.80 12.94
N PRO A 119 -11.87 -1.86 12.07
CA PRO A 119 -12.75 -1.26 11.07
C PRO A 119 -13.44 -2.34 10.21
N GLN A 120 -14.73 -2.13 9.95
CA GLN A 120 -15.55 -3.03 9.10
C GLN A 120 -15.27 -2.75 7.61
N ALA A 121 -14.01 -2.87 7.20
CA ALA A 121 -13.61 -2.74 5.80
C ALA A 121 -13.84 -4.06 5.03
N LEU A 122 -13.85 -3.99 3.69
CA LEU A 122 -13.93 -5.17 2.84
C LEU A 122 -12.76 -6.13 3.10
N ALA A 123 -11.58 -5.58 3.30
CA ALA A 123 -10.39 -6.34 3.71
C ALA A 123 -9.51 -5.49 4.63
N VAL A 124 -8.94 -6.13 5.65
CA VAL A 124 -7.97 -5.53 6.57
C VAL A 124 -6.71 -6.39 6.55
N ILE A 125 -5.64 -5.86 5.97
CA ILE A 125 -4.33 -6.49 5.92
C ILE A 125 -3.45 -5.84 6.99
N ASN A 126 -3.30 -6.54 8.12
CA ASN A 126 -2.42 -6.14 9.20
C ASN A 126 -1.79 -7.40 9.81
N PRO A 127 -0.46 -7.49 9.93
CA PRO A 127 0.23 -8.68 10.38
C PRO A 127 0.03 -8.97 11.88
N HIS A 128 -0.47 -8.01 12.66
CA HIS A 128 -0.79 -8.16 14.08
C HIS A 128 -2.15 -8.81 14.35
N ARG A 129 -2.98 -9.03 13.33
CA ARG A 129 -4.28 -9.69 13.49
C ARG A 129 -4.11 -11.10 14.07
N PRO A 130 -4.96 -11.52 15.01
CA PRO A 130 -4.88 -12.84 15.64
C PRO A 130 -5.02 -14.00 14.64
N ASP A 131 -5.78 -13.79 13.56
CA ASP A 131 -6.01 -14.78 12.49
C ASP A 131 -4.93 -14.75 11.39
N CYS A 132 -3.96 -13.85 11.49
CA CYS A 132 -2.88 -13.72 10.52
C CYS A 132 -1.85 -14.85 10.66
N ARG A 133 -1.62 -15.59 9.56
CA ARG A 133 -0.69 -16.73 9.50
C ARG A 133 0.62 -16.40 8.79
N TYR A 134 0.92 -15.13 8.63
CA TYR A 134 2.12 -14.70 7.89
C TYR A 134 3.41 -15.04 8.63
N GLY A 135 3.43 -14.93 9.95
CA GLY A 135 4.53 -15.32 10.82
C GLY A 135 5.65 -14.29 10.96
N PHE A 136 5.52 -13.10 10.38
CA PHE A 136 6.41 -11.96 10.58
C PHE A 136 5.57 -10.68 10.69
N THR A 137 5.60 -10.06 11.86
CA THR A 137 4.77 -8.89 12.18
C THR A 137 5.49 -7.55 11.99
N GLY A 138 6.80 -7.56 11.75
CA GLY A 138 7.63 -6.36 11.74
C GLY A 138 7.72 -5.64 10.38
N LEU A 139 6.83 -5.92 9.41
CA LEU A 139 6.82 -5.19 8.14
C LEU A 139 6.39 -3.73 8.37
N ALA A 140 7.06 -2.78 7.70
CA ALA A 140 6.60 -1.40 7.55
C ALA A 140 5.38 -1.31 6.62
N GLY A 141 4.71 -0.17 6.56
CA GLY A 141 3.54 0.05 5.69
C GLY A 141 3.86 -0.19 4.22
N VAL A 142 5.00 0.30 3.71
CA VAL A 142 5.47 0.00 2.35
C VAL A 142 5.74 -1.49 2.14
N GLY A 143 6.20 -2.19 3.17
CA GLY A 143 6.38 -3.64 3.14
C GLY A 143 5.06 -4.38 2.93
N LEU A 144 3.98 -3.95 3.57
CA LEU A 144 2.64 -4.50 3.37
C LEU A 144 2.08 -4.14 1.99
N ALA A 145 2.25 -2.90 1.55
CA ALA A 145 1.91 -2.49 0.19
C ALA A 145 2.64 -3.35 -0.85
N PHE A 146 3.91 -3.64 -0.62
CA PHE A 146 4.68 -4.57 -1.47
C PHE A 146 4.11 -6.00 -1.46
N LYS A 147 3.63 -6.50 -0.31
CA LYS A 147 2.97 -7.81 -0.27
C LYS A 147 1.65 -7.82 -1.04
N LEU A 148 0.89 -6.74 -1.01
CA LEU A 148 -0.33 -6.61 -1.81
C LEU A 148 0.01 -6.58 -3.30
N ALA A 149 1.03 -5.81 -3.70
CA ALA A 149 1.55 -5.80 -5.08
C ALA A 149 1.99 -7.20 -5.53
N GLN A 150 2.76 -7.94 -4.70
CA GLN A 150 3.15 -9.32 -4.98
C GLN A 150 1.93 -10.24 -5.15
N GLY A 151 0.88 -10.08 -4.34
CA GLY A 151 -0.36 -10.83 -4.47
C GLY A 151 -1.03 -10.62 -5.82
N LEU A 152 -1.15 -9.36 -6.24
CA LEU A 152 -1.73 -8.97 -7.53
C LEU A 152 -0.91 -9.53 -8.71
N LEU A 153 0.40 -9.33 -8.71
CA LEU A 153 1.30 -9.76 -9.78
C LEU A 153 1.34 -11.27 -9.94
N ARG A 154 1.32 -12.04 -8.83
CA ARG A 154 1.28 -13.50 -8.87
C ARG A 154 0.01 -14.04 -9.50
N VAL A 155 -1.14 -13.47 -9.16
CA VAL A 155 -2.41 -13.91 -9.75
C VAL A 155 -2.48 -13.51 -11.23
N GLN A 156 -1.93 -12.34 -11.59
CA GLN A 156 -1.86 -11.90 -12.98
C GLN A 156 -1.01 -12.85 -13.84
N SER A 157 0.15 -13.29 -13.35
CA SER A 157 1.03 -14.22 -14.04
C SER A 157 0.38 -15.61 -14.27
N GLN A 158 -0.47 -16.06 -13.34
CA GLN A 158 -1.21 -17.33 -13.47
C GLN A 158 -2.27 -17.31 -14.58
N VAL A 159 -2.77 -16.13 -14.95
CA VAL A 159 -3.79 -15.96 -16.02
C VAL A 159 -3.16 -15.80 -17.41
N GLY A 160 -1.82 -15.98 -17.51
CA GLY A 160 -1.12 -15.98 -18.80
C GLY A 160 -0.79 -14.59 -19.35
N SER A 161 -0.99 -13.54 -18.58
CA SER A 161 -0.56 -12.19 -18.92
C SER A 161 0.86 -11.97 -18.38
N SER A 162 1.82 -11.64 -19.24
CA SER A 162 3.15 -11.24 -18.79
C SER A 162 3.01 -10.03 -17.87
N SER A 163 3.59 -10.10 -16.67
CA SER A 163 3.57 -8.96 -15.77
C SER A 163 4.34 -7.80 -16.41
N VAL A 164 3.66 -6.67 -16.54
CA VAL A 164 4.21 -5.44 -17.13
C VAL A 164 5.27 -4.80 -16.21
N ILE A 165 5.32 -5.21 -14.96
CA ILE A 165 6.28 -4.73 -13.96
C ILE A 165 6.92 -5.90 -13.22
N ASP A 166 8.25 -5.85 -13.08
CA ASP A 166 9.00 -6.75 -12.21
C ASP A 166 8.88 -6.28 -10.75
N GLU A 167 8.49 -7.20 -9.85
CA GLU A 167 8.38 -6.89 -8.41
C GLU A 167 9.71 -6.36 -7.82
N GLU A 168 10.86 -6.81 -8.34
CA GLU A 168 12.16 -6.29 -7.91
C GLU A 168 12.32 -4.81 -8.25
N ALA A 169 11.63 -4.29 -9.27
CA ALA A 169 11.64 -2.88 -9.64
C ALA A 169 11.06 -1.95 -8.56
N LEU A 170 10.35 -2.50 -7.59
CA LEU A 170 9.72 -1.76 -6.50
C LEU A 170 10.57 -1.72 -5.22
N LEU A 171 11.65 -2.51 -5.15
CA LEU A 171 12.41 -2.71 -3.91
C LEU A 171 13.18 -1.47 -3.45
N ASP A 172 13.51 -0.54 -4.32
CA ASP A 172 14.11 0.75 -3.93
C ASP A 172 13.17 1.58 -3.05
N LEU A 173 11.87 1.61 -3.38
CA LEU A 173 10.84 2.24 -2.54
C LEU A 173 10.65 1.50 -1.22
N VAL A 174 10.62 0.16 -1.28
CA VAL A 174 10.48 -0.67 -0.07
C VAL A 174 11.63 -0.44 0.90
N ALA A 175 12.87 -0.38 0.40
CA ALA A 175 14.02 -0.12 1.25
C ALA A 175 13.95 1.27 1.89
N LEU A 176 13.58 2.29 1.10
CA LEU A 176 13.50 3.67 1.59
C LEU A 176 12.47 3.80 2.71
N GLY A 177 11.22 3.39 2.49
CA GLY A 177 10.17 3.48 3.51
C GLY A 177 10.49 2.63 4.74
N THR A 178 10.89 1.36 4.56
CA THR A 178 11.23 0.47 5.68
C THR A 178 12.34 1.03 6.59
N VAL A 179 13.36 1.67 6.01
CA VAL A 179 14.45 2.27 6.80
C VAL A 179 13.97 3.55 7.48
N ALA A 180 13.17 4.36 6.78
CA ALA A 180 12.68 5.64 7.30
C ALA A 180 11.67 5.47 8.45
N ASP A 181 10.87 4.39 8.41
CA ASP A 181 9.90 4.03 9.47
C ASP A 181 10.57 3.45 10.74
N VAL A 182 11.89 3.19 10.67
CA VAL A 182 12.68 2.72 11.83
C VAL A 182 12.24 1.36 12.37
N VAL A 183 11.52 0.55 11.60
CA VAL A 183 11.20 -0.83 11.99
C VAL A 183 12.46 -1.70 12.09
N PRO A 184 12.47 -2.75 12.93
CA PRO A 184 13.63 -3.62 13.08
C PRO A 184 14.06 -4.25 11.74
N LEU A 185 15.34 -4.07 11.36
CA LEU A 185 15.91 -4.63 10.13
C LEU A 185 16.33 -6.09 10.33
N VAL A 186 15.37 -6.92 10.74
CA VAL A 186 15.53 -8.37 10.95
C VAL A 186 14.61 -9.16 10.01
N GLY A 187 14.78 -10.45 9.95
CA GLY A 187 13.90 -11.34 9.18
C GLY A 187 13.72 -10.87 7.73
N GLU A 188 12.48 -10.67 7.32
CA GLU A 188 12.14 -10.27 5.95
C GLU A 188 12.58 -8.84 5.64
N ASN A 189 12.45 -7.89 6.58
CA ASN A 189 12.89 -6.51 6.39
C ASN A 189 14.36 -6.43 6.00
N ARG A 190 15.22 -7.23 6.65
CA ARG A 190 16.65 -7.29 6.30
C ARG A 190 16.86 -7.68 4.83
N THR A 191 16.11 -8.66 4.35
CA THR A 191 16.23 -9.13 2.96
C THR A 191 15.73 -8.07 1.98
N LEU A 192 14.57 -7.47 2.25
CA LEU A 192 13.95 -6.44 1.43
C LEU A 192 14.87 -5.21 1.34
N VAL A 193 15.37 -4.73 2.48
CA VAL A 193 16.26 -3.56 2.55
C VAL A 193 17.59 -3.85 1.86
N ALA A 194 18.21 -5.01 2.07
CA ALA A 194 19.48 -5.34 1.42
C ALA A 194 19.36 -5.34 -0.12
N LYS A 195 18.32 -5.97 -0.66
CA LYS A 195 18.03 -5.96 -2.10
C LYS A 195 17.67 -4.57 -2.61
N GLY A 196 16.83 -3.85 -1.86
CA GLY A 196 16.36 -2.53 -2.24
C GLY A 196 17.47 -1.47 -2.25
N LEU A 197 18.41 -1.50 -1.29
CA LEU A 197 19.58 -0.61 -1.27
C LEU A 197 20.50 -0.85 -2.47
N ALA A 198 20.70 -2.11 -2.86
CA ALA A 198 21.48 -2.44 -4.06
C ALA A 198 20.85 -1.84 -5.32
N ARG A 199 19.50 -1.81 -5.37
CA ARG A 199 18.74 -1.21 -6.45
C ARG A 199 18.70 0.31 -6.37
N LEU A 200 18.53 0.87 -5.18
CA LEU A 200 18.47 2.32 -4.94
C LEU A 200 19.69 3.06 -5.50
N ARG A 201 20.89 2.45 -5.39
CA ARG A 201 22.13 3.01 -5.96
C ARG A 201 22.10 3.19 -7.48
N ARG A 202 21.17 2.53 -8.18
CA ARG A 202 21.00 2.57 -9.64
C ARG A 202 19.55 2.84 -10.01
N THR A 203 18.82 3.52 -9.12
CA THR A 203 17.40 3.76 -9.34
C THR A 203 17.14 4.53 -10.63
N PRO A 204 16.20 4.10 -11.47
CA PRO A 204 15.79 4.86 -12.64
C PRO A 204 14.80 5.99 -12.30
N ARG A 205 14.41 6.10 -11.02
CA ARG A 205 13.42 7.09 -10.56
C ARG A 205 14.07 8.48 -10.47
N PRO A 206 13.62 9.47 -11.28
CA PRO A 206 14.29 10.77 -11.33
C PRO A 206 14.30 11.47 -9.97
N GLY A 207 13.23 11.36 -9.17
CA GLY A 207 13.17 11.96 -7.83
C GLY A 207 14.16 11.35 -6.85
N LEU A 208 14.28 10.02 -6.81
CA LEU A 208 15.27 9.34 -5.95
C LEU A 208 16.70 9.61 -6.44
N ALA A 209 16.94 9.58 -7.74
CA ALA A 209 18.25 9.91 -8.31
C ALA A 209 18.67 11.35 -7.96
N ALA A 210 17.76 12.32 -8.06
CA ALA A 210 18.02 13.70 -7.68
C ALA A 210 18.31 13.83 -6.18
N LEU A 211 17.57 13.12 -5.33
CA LEU A 211 17.79 13.10 -3.88
C LEU A 211 19.17 12.55 -3.54
N LEU A 212 19.54 11.38 -4.11
CA LEU A 212 20.86 10.79 -3.91
C LEU A 212 21.99 11.74 -4.36
N THR A 213 21.82 12.38 -5.50
CA THR A 213 22.79 13.37 -5.99
C THR A 213 22.93 14.56 -5.03
N ALA A 214 21.83 15.08 -4.51
CA ALA A 214 21.84 16.18 -3.56
C ALA A 214 22.50 15.82 -2.22
N MET A 215 22.43 14.53 -1.82
CA MET A 215 23.06 14.00 -0.61
C MET A 215 24.52 13.59 -0.82
N ALA A 216 25.08 13.72 -2.03
CA ALA A 216 26.41 13.28 -2.42
C ALA A 216 26.69 11.78 -2.15
N VAL A 217 25.68 10.93 -2.35
CA VAL A 217 25.74 9.48 -2.13
C VAL A 217 25.74 8.73 -3.47
#